data_4fe61e7b33ecd5f6ada6582edd660dee
#
_entry.id   4fe61e7b33ecd5f6ada6582edd660dee
#
_cell.length_a   1.000
_cell.length_b   1.000
_cell.length_c   1.000
_cell.angle_alpha   90.00
_cell.angle_beta   90.00
_cell.angle_gamma   90.00
#
_symmetry.space_group_name_H-M   'P 1'
#
loop_
_entity.id
_entity.type
_entity.pdbx_description
1 polymer ?
#
loop_
_entity_poly.entity_id
_entity_poly.type
_entity_poly.pdbx_seq_one_letter_code
_entity_poly.pdbx_strand_id
1 'polypeptide(L)'
;GGPKGIGIQGLDQAIFGNFLAQTPQRRTVIGSSIGSWRFASILAWGAKEGTERLSELYTNLHFTNKMSRQEVGDICRNMLFNLIQGKEQQLVEHPDYHLAVISVKAQHIFQSDKSLPLLASVAGIVSSNAVARKHNRLFMQRVISQPNIGEQFKVDDDFITHYQELNLENVTP
;
A
#
# COMPACT_ATOMS: atom_id res chain seq x y z
N GLY A 1 10.37 -2.30 -3.65
CA GLY A 1 9.38 -2.82 -2.76
C GLY A 1 9.78 -4.15 -2.13
N GLY A 2 8.82 -4.83 -1.53
CA GLY A 2 9.02 -6.11 -0.86
C GLY A 2 9.95 -6.00 0.35
N PRO A 3 10.79 -7.03 0.61
CA PRO A 3 11.64 -7.09 1.83
C PRO A 3 12.53 -5.87 2.05
N LYS A 4 12.91 -5.17 0.99
CA LYS A 4 13.72 -3.93 1.08
C LYS A 4 13.01 -2.82 1.87
N GLY A 5 11.68 -2.84 1.94
CA GLY A 5 10.92 -1.89 2.73
C GLY A 5 11.14 -2.03 4.24
N ILE A 6 11.47 -3.23 4.70
CA ILE A 6 11.80 -3.48 6.12
C ILE A 6 13.22 -2.99 6.45
N GLY A 7 14.15 -3.10 5.50
CA GLY A 7 15.55 -2.72 5.69
C GLY A 7 15.78 -1.24 5.99
N ILE A 8 14.78 -0.37 5.80
CA ILE A 8 14.88 1.07 6.11
C ILE A 8 14.21 1.46 7.43
N GLN A 9 13.92 0.49 8.30
CA GLN A 9 13.29 0.70 9.61
C GLN A 9 13.95 1.81 10.44
N GLY A 10 15.28 1.79 10.56
CA GLY A 10 16.00 2.80 11.32
C GLY A 10 15.86 4.22 10.74
N LEU A 11 15.78 4.32 9.41
CA LEU A 11 15.52 5.60 8.74
C LEU A 11 14.11 6.11 9.03
N ASP A 12 13.10 5.23 8.99
CA ASP A 12 11.72 5.58 9.34
C ASP A 12 11.63 6.08 10.80
N GLN A 13 12.29 5.40 11.73
CA GLN A 13 12.34 5.82 13.13
C GLN A 13 13.00 7.20 13.30
N ALA A 14 14.09 7.46 12.59
CA ALA A 14 14.76 8.76 12.63
C ALA A 14 13.91 9.88 12.01
N ILE A 15 13.27 9.60 10.86
CA ILE A 15 12.45 10.61 10.17
C ILE A 15 11.17 10.89 10.95
N PHE A 16 10.36 9.89 11.23
CA PHE A 16 9.04 10.08 11.85
C PHE A 16 9.10 10.27 13.35
N GLY A 17 10.06 9.62 14.04
CA GLY A 17 10.19 9.72 15.48
C GLY A 17 10.94 10.97 15.96
N ASN A 18 11.83 11.53 15.13
CA ASN A 18 12.66 12.66 15.53
C ASN A 18 12.49 13.87 14.61
N PHE A 19 12.84 13.73 13.32
CA PHE A 19 12.93 14.88 12.42
C PHE A 19 11.58 15.55 12.18
N LEU A 20 10.56 14.77 11.77
CA LEU A 20 9.23 15.30 11.51
C LEU A 20 8.46 15.66 12.79
N ALA A 21 8.74 14.98 13.89
CA ALA A 21 8.13 15.27 15.18
C ALA A 21 8.48 16.69 15.71
N GLN A 22 9.62 17.24 15.30
CA GLN A 22 10.03 18.60 15.69
C GLN A 22 9.32 19.71 14.91
N THR A 23 8.65 19.38 13.82
CA THR A 23 7.96 20.32 12.96
C THR A 23 6.51 19.88 12.76
N PRO A 24 5.64 20.07 13.77
CA PRO A 24 4.24 19.64 13.67
C PRO A 24 3.54 20.43 12.56
N GLN A 25 3.12 19.71 11.54
CA GLN A 25 2.31 20.21 10.44
C GLN A 25 1.61 19.02 9.78
N ARG A 26 0.48 19.27 9.15
CA ARG A 26 -0.26 18.24 8.43
C ARG A 26 0.49 17.82 7.18
N ARG A 27 0.68 16.51 7.00
CA ARG A 27 1.41 15.91 5.86
C ARG A 27 0.62 14.76 5.27
N THR A 28 0.71 14.60 3.96
CA THR A 28 0.22 13.39 3.29
C THR A 28 1.38 12.42 3.09
N VAL A 29 1.24 11.21 3.61
CA VAL A 29 2.16 10.10 3.35
C VAL A 29 1.57 9.19 2.29
N ILE A 30 2.33 8.93 1.24
CA ILE A 30 1.84 8.22 0.06
C ILE A 30 2.56 6.90 -0.05
N GLY A 31 1.81 5.81 0.00
CA GLY A 31 2.36 4.47 -0.05
C GLY A 31 1.74 3.59 -1.12
N SER A 32 2.51 2.62 -1.59
CA SER A 32 2.05 1.52 -2.43
C SER A 32 2.67 0.22 -1.93
N SER A 33 1.89 -0.88 -1.90
CA SER A 33 2.38 -2.19 -1.42
C SER A 33 2.96 -2.07 0.00
N ILE A 34 4.17 -2.61 0.25
CA ILE A 34 4.87 -2.52 1.55
C ILE A 34 5.03 -1.07 2.04
N GLY A 35 5.09 -0.09 1.14
CA GLY A 35 5.13 1.32 1.50
C GLY A 35 3.86 1.79 2.22
N SER A 36 2.68 1.32 1.79
CA SER A 36 1.41 1.58 2.48
C SER A 36 1.40 0.94 3.87
N TRP A 37 1.88 -0.28 3.99
CA TRP A 37 1.93 -1.01 5.27
C TRP A 37 2.88 -0.33 6.27
N ARG A 38 4.03 0.18 5.79
CA ARG A 38 4.97 0.95 6.60
C ARG A 38 4.31 2.21 7.16
N PHE A 39 3.66 2.99 6.32
CA PHE A 39 3.00 4.22 6.80
C PHE A 39 1.81 3.89 7.70
N ALA A 40 1.00 2.89 7.33
CA ALA A 40 -0.10 2.45 8.18
C ALA A 40 0.39 2.04 9.59
N SER A 41 1.48 1.28 9.68
CA SER A 41 2.03 0.87 10.97
C SER A 41 2.61 2.03 11.79
N ILE A 42 3.29 2.99 11.14
CA ILE A 42 3.82 4.18 11.79
C ILE A 42 2.68 5.07 12.32
N LEU A 43 1.64 5.26 11.54
CA LEU A 43 0.50 6.07 11.96
C LEU A 43 -0.30 5.40 13.08
N ALA A 44 -0.42 4.06 13.04
CA ALA A 44 -1.15 3.29 14.04
C ALA A 44 -0.42 3.24 15.40
N TRP A 45 0.90 3.07 15.42
CA TRP A 45 1.66 2.72 16.62
C TRP A 45 2.82 3.68 16.93
N GLY A 46 3.04 4.69 16.09
CA GLY A 46 4.22 5.54 16.16
C GLY A 46 5.45 4.93 15.47
N ALA A 47 6.47 5.74 15.28
CA ALA A 47 7.62 5.39 14.44
C ALA A 47 8.37 4.13 14.92
N LYS A 48 8.66 4.02 16.21
CA LYS A 48 9.41 2.88 16.75
C LYS A 48 8.58 1.61 16.75
N GLU A 49 7.49 1.61 17.52
CA GLU A 49 6.66 0.42 17.69
C GLU A 49 6.06 -0.06 16.37
N GLY A 50 5.56 0.86 15.53
CA GLY A 50 4.97 0.52 14.24
C GLY A 50 5.96 -0.17 13.29
N THR A 51 7.19 0.33 13.20
CA THR A 51 8.20 -0.28 12.33
C THR A 51 8.71 -1.62 12.86
N GLU A 52 8.86 -1.77 14.17
CA GLU A 52 9.23 -3.04 14.82
C GLU A 52 8.14 -4.08 14.61
N ARG A 53 6.87 -3.73 14.83
CA ARG A 53 5.71 -4.59 14.63
C ARG A 53 5.56 -5.05 13.17
N LEU A 54 5.71 -4.13 12.22
CA LEU A 54 5.71 -4.51 10.79
C LEU A 54 6.85 -5.46 10.46
N SER A 55 8.05 -5.19 10.96
CA SER A 55 9.23 -6.02 10.73
C SER A 55 9.01 -7.45 11.25
N GLU A 56 8.49 -7.59 12.46
CA GLU A 56 8.17 -8.88 13.07
C GLU A 56 7.11 -9.64 12.26
N LEU A 57 5.97 -9.01 11.99
CA LEU A 57 4.88 -9.65 11.23
C LEU A 57 5.32 -10.04 9.82
N TYR A 58 6.07 -9.17 9.15
CA TYR A 58 6.51 -9.40 7.76
C TYR A 58 7.58 -10.50 7.68
N THR A 59 8.53 -10.56 8.59
CA THR A 59 9.59 -11.58 8.58
C THR A 59 9.07 -12.97 8.94
N ASN A 60 7.95 -13.05 9.64
CA ASN A 60 7.26 -14.29 9.96
C ASN A 60 6.31 -14.78 8.85
N LEU A 61 6.20 -14.06 7.73
CA LEU A 61 5.44 -14.53 6.58
C LEU A 61 6.16 -15.70 5.89
N HIS A 62 5.47 -16.81 5.76
CA HIS A 62 5.98 -17.98 5.07
C HIS A 62 5.18 -18.24 3.79
N PHE A 63 5.86 -18.20 2.66
CA PHE A 63 5.28 -18.52 1.35
C PHE A 63 5.95 -19.76 0.78
N THR A 64 5.17 -20.64 0.18
CA THR A 64 5.66 -21.82 -0.55
C THR A 64 5.25 -21.73 -2.02
N ASN A 65 6.04 -22.37 -2.90
CA ASN A 65 5.76 -22.39 -4.33
C ASN A 65 4.46 -23.15 -4.70
N LYS A 66 3.83 -23.83 -3.73
CA LYS A 66 2.59 -24.59 -3.92
C LYS A 66 1.34 -23.80 -3.54
N MET A 67 1.48 -22.62 -2.92
CA MET A 67 0.36 -21.80 -2.51
C MET A 67 -0.35 -21.18 -3.71
N SER A 68 -1.67 -21.20 -3.66
CA SER A 68 -2.52 -20.46 -4.56
C SER A 68 -2.41 -18.95 -4.29
N ARG A 69 -2.83 -18.13 -5.24
CA ARG A 69 -2.89 -16.68 -5.06
C ARG A 69 -3.83 -16.26 -3.94
N GLN A 70 -4.94 -17.00 -3.78
CA GLN A 70 -5.89 -16.74 -2.72
C GLN A 70 -5.24 -16.94 -1.35
N GLU A 71 -4.54 -18.06 -1.14
CA GLU A 71 -3.82 -18.32 0.11
C GLU A 71 -2.77 -17.25 0.41
N VAL A 72 -2.00 -16.83 -0.60
CA VAL A 72 -1.05 -15.72 -0.44
C VAL A 72 -1.77 -14.41 -0.08
N GLY A 73 -2.90 -14.14 -0.73
CA GLY A 73 -3.75 -12.99 -0.41
C GLY A 73 -4.28 -13.02 1.01
N ASP A 74 -4.74 -14.19 1.48
CA ASP A 74 -5.26 -14.37 2.83
C ASP A 74 -4.17 -14.17 3.89
N ILE A 75 -2.97 -14.69 3.65
CA ILE A 75 -1.81 -14.46 4.53
C ILE A 75 -1.51 -12.96 4.64
N CYS A 76 -1.47 -12.25 3.51
CA CYS A 76 -1.21 -10.81 3.50
C CYS A 76 -2.32 -10.03 4.20
N ARG A 77 -3.60 -10.39 3.98
CA ARG A 77 -4.74 -9.77 4.68
C ARG A 77 -4.67 -9.98 6.18
N ASN A 78 -4.42 -11.20 6.62
CA ASN A 78 -4.28 -11.51 8.04
C ASN A 78 -3.12 -10.75 8.69
N MET A 79 -1.99 -10.65 7.99
CA MET A 79 -0.85 -9.86 8.46
C MET A 79 -1.22 -8.39 8.61
N LEU A 80 -1.88 -7.80 7.60
CA LEU A 80 -2.29 -6.40 7.64
C LEU A 80 -3.36 -6.17 8.73
N PHE A 81 -4.32 -7.08 8.89
CA PHE A 81 -5.29 -7.02 9.98
C PHE A 81 -4.58 -6.98 11.34
N ASN A 82 -3.65 -7.91 11.60
CA ASN A 82 -2.89 -7.96 12.84
C ASN A 82 -2.01 -6.71 13.05
N LEU A 83 -1.58 -6.08 11.96
CA LEU A 83 -0.76 -4.87 12.01
C LEU A 83 -1.54 -3.65 12.50
N ILE A 84 -2.81 -3.51 12.12
CA ILE A 84 -3.59 -2.29 12.37
C ILE A 84 -4.78 -2.48 13.32
N GLN A 85 -5.11 -3.71 13.70
CA GLN A 85 -6.25 -4.02 14.56
C GLN A 85 -6.29 -3.16 15.83
N GLY A 86 -7.43 -2.52 16.06
CA GLY A 86 -7.66 -1.62 17.19
C GLY A 86 -7.07 -0.22 17.04
N LYS A 87 -6.55 0.11 15.84
CA LYS A 87 -5.97 1.41 15.50
C LYS A 87 -6.58 2.04 14.24
N GLU A 88 -7.69 1.50 13.78
CA GLU A 88 -8.34 1.90 12.54
C GLU A 88 -8.73 3.38 12.56
N GLN A 89 -9.33 3.82 13.65
CA GLN A 89 -9.71 5.22 13.81
C GLN A 89 -8.49 6.15 13.79
N GLN A 90 -7.40 5.75 14.44
CA GLN A 90 -6.16 6.53 14.45
C GLN A 90 -5.54 6.64 13.05
N LEU A 91 -5.69 5.63 12.20
CA LEU A 91 -5.22 5.67 10.81
C LEU A 91 -6.04 6.62 9.95
N VAL A 92 -7.37 6.61 10.11
CA VAL A 92 -8.29 7.42 9.31
C VAL A 92 -8.29 8.88 9.77
N GLU A 93 -8.20 9.13 11.08
CA GLU A 93 -8.35 10.44 11.70
C GLU A 93 -7.03 10.98 12.30
N HIS A 94 -5.87 10.54 11.78
CA HIS A 94 -4.58 10.96 12.34
C HIS A 94 -4.42 12.49 12.26
N PRO A 95 -4.06 13.16 13.38
CA PRO A 95 -4.03 14.63 13.44
C PRO A 95 -2.98 15.24 12.50
N ASP A 96 -1.81 14.62 12.38
CA ASP A 96 -0.65 15.16 11.66
C ASP A 96 -0.43 14.53 10.28
N TYR A 97 -1.00 13.36 10.01
CA TYR A 97 -0.73 12.62 8.78
C TYR A 97 -2.00 12.11 8.10
N HIS A 98 -2.06 12.28 6.78
CA HIS A 98 -3.05 11.63 5.93
C HIS A 98 -2.40 10.48 5.16
N LEU A 99 -2.95 9.29 5.27
CA LEU A 99 -2.47 8.13 4.52
C LEU A 99 -3.16 8.07 3.15
N ALA A 100 -2.38 8.21 2.08
CA ALA A 100 -2.84 7.95 0.72
C ALA A 100 -2.27 6.60 0.25
N VAL A 101 -3.15 5.63 0.03
CA VAL A 101 -2.79 4.29 -0.44
C VAL A 101 -2.98 4.20 -1.94
N ILE A 102 -1.91 3.93 -2.67
CA ILE A 102 -1.97 3.69 -4.11
C ILE A 102 -2.09 2.19 -4.36
N SER A 103 -3.16 1.81 -5.01
CA SER A 103 -3.39 0.45 -5.50
C SER A 103 -3.72 0.46 -6.99
N VAL A 104 -3.84 -0.71 -7.61
CA VAL A 104 -4.19 -0.86 -9.01
C VAL A 104 -5.38 -1.78 -9.16
N LYS A 105 -6.30 -1.40 -10.06
CA LYS A 105 -7.41 -2.23 -10.49
C LYS A 105 -7.09 -2.78 -11.86
N ALA A 106 -6.99 -4.11 -11.95
CA ALA A 106 -6.79 -4.80 -13.21
C ALA A 106 -8.04 -4.68 -14.11
N GLN A 107 -7.82 -4.59 -15.42
CA GLN A 107 -8.90 -4.53 -16.42
C GLN A 107 -8.83 -5.70 -17.38
N HIS A 108 -9.97 -6.03 -17.98
CA HIS A 108 -10.13 -7.04 -19.05
C HIS A 108 -9.58 -8.43 -18.66
N ILE A 109 -8.75 -9.01 -19.52
CA ILE A 109 -8.14 -10.34 -19.33
C ILE A 109 -7.26 -10.47 -18.08
N PHE A 110 -6.82 -9.35 -17.50
CA PHE A 110 -6.04 -9.32 -16.27
C PHE A 110 -6.86 -9.64 -15.01
N GLN A 111 -8.18 -9.70 -15.13
CA GLN A 111 -9.09 -10.14 -14.07
C GLN A 111 -9.16 -11.67 -13.97
N SER A 112 -8.58 -12.40 -14.93
CA SER A 112 -8.66 -13.86 -14.97
C SER A 112 -7.56 -14.50 -14.12
N ASP A 113 -7.96 -15.44 -13.27
CA ASP A 113 -7.04 -16.27 -12.47
C ASP A 113 -6.47 -17.48 -13.23
N LYS A 114 -6.85 -17.67 -14.49
CA LYS A 114 -6.34 -18.77 -15.32
C LYS A 114 -4.90 -18.47 -15.76
N SER A 115 -4.03 -19.48 -15.73
CA SER A 115 -2.60 -19.36 -15.97
C SER A 115 -2.21 -18.81 -17.34
N LEU A 116 -2.91 -19.22 -18.41
CA LEU A 116 -2.64 -18.79 -19.79
C LEU A 116 -2.98 -17.31 -20.04
N PRO A 117 -4.20 -16.83 -19.72
CA PRO A 117 -4.51 -15.42 -19.81
C PRO A 117 -3.60 -14.53 -18.95
N LEU A 118 -3.19 -15.02 -17.78
CA LEU A 118 -2.29 -14.30 -16.92
C LEU A 118 -0.89 -14.14 -17.54
N LEU A 119 -0.31 -15.22 -18.09
CA LEU A 119 1.01 -15.17 -18.70
C LEU A 119 1.02 -14.22 -19.90
N ALA A 120 -0.02 -14.27 -20.74
CA ALA A 120 -0.23 -13.32 -21.83
C ALA A 120 -0.35 -11.89 -21.32
N SER A 121 -1.02 -11.70 -20.21
CA SER A 121 -1.21 -10.42 -19.55
C SER A 121 0.11 -9.84 -19.05
N VAL A 122 0.89 -10.64 -18.33
CA VAL A 122 2.22 -10.22 -17.83
C VAL A 122 3.14 -9.88 -18.99
N ALA A 123 3.17 -10.69 -20.04
CA ALA A 123 3.92 -10.41 -21.25
C ALA A 123 3.48 -9.10 -21.92
N GLY A 124 2.16 -8.84 -21.99
CA GLY A 124 1.59 -7.59 -22.49
C GLY A 124 2.03 -6.37 -21.67
N ILE A 125 2.00 -6.44 -20.34
CA ILE A 125 2.47 -5.37 -19.44
C ILE A 125 3.96 -5.12 -19.64
N VAL A 126 4.78 -6.17 -19.63
CA VAL A 126 6.23 -6.04 -19.79
C VAL A 126 6.57 -5.42 -21.14
N SER A 127 5.93 -5.89 -22.22
CA SER A 127 6.16 -5.35 -23.57
C SER A 127 5.68 -3.90 -23.68
N SER A 128 4.50 -3.57 -23.15
CA SER A 128 3.98 -2.21 -23.19
C SER A 128 4.83 -1.24 -22.35
N ASN A 129 5.33 -1.71 -21.19
CA ASN A 129 6.19 -0.92 -20.33
C ASN A 129 7.57 -0.67 -20.94
N ALA A 130 8.07 -1.61 -21.74
CA ALA A 130 9.33 -1.45 -22.50
C ALA A 130 9.21 -0.38 -23.59
N VAL A 131 8.02 -0.20 -24.18
CA VAL A 131 7.76 0.82 -25.22
C VAL A 131 7.45 2.18 -24.60
N ALA A 132 6.45 2.25 -23.74
CA ALA A 132 6.12 3.46 -22.99
C ALA A 132 5.21 3.14 -21.79
N ARG A 133 5.56 3.62 -20.59
CA ARG A 133 4.79 3.42 -19.35
C ARG A 133 3.32 3.86 -19.47
N LYS A 134 3.02 4.87 -20.27
CA LYS A 134 1.66 5.36 -20.51
C LYS A 134 0.71 4.29 -21.07
N HIS A 135 1.24 3.27 -21.76
CA HIS A 135 0.41 2.20 -22.32
C HIS A 135 -0.15 1.27 -21.24
N ASN A 136 0.43 1.23 -20.05
CA ASN A 136 -0.10 0.44 -18.95
C ASN A 136 -1.51 0.86 -18.53
N ARG A 137 -1.93 2.10 -18.84
CA ARG A 137 -3.30 2.59 -18.64
C ARG A 137 -4.38 1.76 -19.35
N LEU A 138 -4.00 1.03 -20.40
CA LEU A 138 -4.91 0.15 -21.14
C LEU A 138 -5.25 -1.14 -20.34
N PHE A 139 -4.39 -1.51 -19.39
CA PHE A 139 -4.46 -2.77 -18.68
C PHE A 139 -4.81 -2.62 -17.20
N MET A 140 -4.56 -1.44 -16.65
CA MET A 140 -4.79 -1.18 -15.24
C MET A 140 -5.20 0.27 -14.98
N GLN A 141 -6.01 0.46 -13.97
CA GLN A 141 -6.38 1.77 -13.43
C GLN A 141 -5.75 1.95 -12.05
N ARG A 142 -5.37 3.19 -11.75
CA ARG A 142 -4.90 3.55 -10.41
C ARG A 142 -6.10 3.77 -9.50
N VAL A 143 -5.99 3.31 -8.27
CA VAL A 143 -6.93 3.65 -7.21
C VAL A 143 -6.15 4.32 -6.09
N ILE A 144 -6.60 5.49 -5.66
CA ILE A 144 -6.05 6.21 -4.51
C ILE A 144 -7.10 6.23 -3.42
N SER A 145 -6.81 5.50 -2.34
CA SER A 145 -7.64 5.47 -1.13
C SER A 145 -7.04 6.41 -0.10
N GLN A 146 -7.80 7.41 0.35
CA GLN A 146 -7.32 8.40 1.33
C GLN A 146 -8.49 8.89 2.18
N PRO A 147 -8.26 9.31 3.45
CA PRO A 147 -9.32 9.87 4.29
C PRO A 147 -9.89 11.14 3.66
N ASN A 148 -11.19 11.37 3.82
CA ASN A 148 -11.86 12.57 3.32
C ASN A 148 -11.71 13.75 4.30
N ILE A 149 -10.49 14.03 4.74
CA ILE A 149 -10.16 15.04 5.73
C ILE A 149 -9.05 15.94 5.16
N GLY A 150 -9.33 17.23 5.08
CA GLY A 150 -8.36 18.24 4.62
C GLY A 150 -8.08 18.18 3.13
N GLU A 151 -6.86 18.57 2.72
CA GLU A 151 -6.47 18.61 1.32
C GLU A 151 -6.27 17.21 0.75
N GLN A 152 -6.94 16.92 -0.33
CA GLN A 152 -6.88 15.63 -1.00
C GLN A 152 -5.63 15.56 -1.89
N PHE A 153 -4.85 14.47 -1.74
CA PHE A 153 -3.78 14.17 -2.68
C PHE A 153 -4.37 13.84 -4.06
N LYS A 154 -3.92 14.55 -5.07
CA LYS A 154 -4.31 14.32 -6.46
C LYS A 154 -3.08 14.12 -7.33
N VAL A 155 -3.24 13.31 -8.37
CA VAL A 155 -2.21 13.06 -9.37
C VAL A 155 -2.69 13.66 -10.69
N ASP A 156 -1.85 14.48 -11.29
CA ASP A 156 -2.08 15.06 -12.61
C ASP A 156 -1.19 14.32 -13.61
N ASP A 157 -1.74 13.26 -14.19
CA ASP A 157 -1.09 12.48 -15.25
C ASP A 157 -2.12 11.80 -16.16
N ASP A 158 -1.66 11.15 -17.22
CA ASP A 158 -2.48 10.45 -18.22
C ASP A 158 -3.13 9.14 -17.70
N PHE A 159 -2.89 8.74 -16.45
CA PHE A 159 -3.44 7.51 -15.91
C PHE A 159 -4.87 7.72 -15.42
N ILE A 160 -5.76 6.81 -15.80
CA ILE A 160 -7.11 6.78 -15.22
C ILE A 160 -6.99 6.49 -13.73
N THR A 161 -7.33 7.50 -12.91
CA THR A 161 -7.22 7.41 -11.46
C THR A 161 -8.60 7.50 -10.83
N HIS A 162 -8.94 6.51 -10.02
CA HIS A 162 -10.14 6.51 -9.19
C HIS A 162 -9.75 6.91 -7.77
N TYR A 163 -10.48 7.87 -7.23
CA TYR A 163 -10.32 8.30 -5.85
C TYR A 163 -11.42 7.67 -5.02
N GLN A 164 -11.08 7.07 -3.92
CA GLN A 164 -12.04 6.54 -2.96
C GLN A 164 -11.70 6.97 -1.55
N GLU A 165 -12.70 7.10 -0.72
CA GLU A 165 -12.52 7.42 0.68
C GLU A 165 -11.94 6.21 1.42
N LEU A 166 -10.89 6.45 2.22
CA LEU A 166 -10.41 5.51 3.22
C LEU A 166 -11.13 5.81 4.53
N ASN A 167 -11.97 4.90 4.99
CA ASN A 167 -12.79 5.04 6.19
C ASN A 167 -12.74 3.76 7.05
N LEU A 168 -13.46 3.76 8.16
CA LEU A 168 -13.46 2.64 9.12
C LEU A 168 -14.01 1.34 8.53
N GLU A 169 -14.82 1.40 7.47
CA GLU A 169 -15.42 0.21 6.84
C GLU A 169 -14.44 -0.51 5.90
N ASN A 170 -13.44 0.22 5.36
CA ASN A 170 -12.55 -0.30 4.32
C ASN A 170 -11.05 -0.18 4.65
N VAL A 171 -10.68 0.36 5.80
CA VAL A 171 -9.27 0.47 6.22
C VAL A 171 -8.70 -0.89 6.63
N THR A 172 -9.53 -1.78 7.11
CA THR A 172 -9.20 -3.20 7.34
C THR A 172 -9.57 -4.03 6.12
N PRO A 173 -8.74 -5.02 5.75
CA PRO A 173 -8.97 -5.87 4.60
C PRO A 173 -10.07 -6.92 4.83
#